data_1e3f834dd45c10a066de140af4d015e8
#
_entry.id   1e3f834dd45c10a066de140af4d015e8
#
_cell.length_a   1.000
_cell.length_b   1.000
_cell.length_c   1.000
_cell.angle_alpha   90.00
_cell.angle_beta   90.00
_cell.angle_gamma   90.00
#
_symmetry.space_group_name_H-M   'P 1'
#
loop_
_entity.id
_entity.type
_entity.pdbx_description
1 polymer ?
#
loop_
_entity_poly.entity_id
_entity_poly.type
_entity_poly.pdbx_seq_one_letter_code
_entity_poly.pdbx_strand_id
1 'polypeptide(L)'
;KDQLNAALKPYGLFFAPELSTSNRATVGGMINTDASGQGSCMYGKTRDHVLSLTSVFLDGTVWDSFALEEDELEEIKQQAGLIGQVHRDLDQLYTEKKSVIDAKFPPLNRCLTGYDLAHIRDESGRFNLNSILCGGEGSLGFIAEAKLNVLTIPKYSALINIQYDSFETSMRDAKALMDWGPTSIETVDSKVLNLAMGDIVWDTVRSYFPVNEGDPEIQGINLVEYTSDDEEELRAKVDRLTAHLDDVSGQPGKSFGYTVALGAGEINKIWGMRKKSVGLLGNAKGERRPIPFVEDTAVPPENLADYIMEFRAVLDNHGLAYGMFGHVDAGVLHVRPAIDMKDEAQEHLIREITDQVAALTQKYNGLLWGEHGKGVRSEYAPAFFGELYPELQRIKGWFDPNNQLNPGKIATPLLAGVELLKIDEVQTRGQLDRQIPDDTRAAYGSAVYCNG
;
A
#
# COMPACT_ATOMS: atom_id res chain seq x y z
N LYS A 1 14.60 7.51 2.07
CA LYS A 1 13.68 8.60 1.76
C LYS A 1 13.95 9.82 2.64
N ASP A 2 14.04 9.69 3.97
CA ASP A 2 14.20 10.82 4.89
C ASP A 2 15.49 11.63 4.60
N GLN A 3 16.59 10.96 4.24
CA GLN A 3 17.83 11.63 3.84
C GLN A 3 17.64 12.49 2.57
N LEU A 4 16.89 11.97 1.59
CA LEU A 4 16.54 12.72 0.38
C LEU A 4 15.72 13.97 0.73
N ASN A 5 14.67 13.82 1.53
CA ASN A 5 13.83 14.93 1.94
C ASN A 5 14.57 15.96 2.82
N ALA A 6 15.51 15.50 3.65
CA ALA A 6 16.38 16.43 4.39
C ALA A 6 17.27 17.28 3.46
N ALA A 7 17.77 16.68 2.36
CA ALA A 7 18.55 17.42 1.35
C ALA A 7 17.71 18.36 0.50
N LEU A 8 16.43 18.03 0.26
CA LEU A 8 15.50 18.86 -0.53
C LEU A 8 14.89 20.03 0.26
N LYS A 9 14.71 19.85 1.57
CA LYS A 9 14.04 20.81 2.46
C LYS A 9 14.59 22.24 2.38
N PRO A 10 15.93 22.50 2.31
CA PRO A 10 16.45 23.87 2.17
C PRO A 10 15.99 24.59 0.90
N TYR A 11 15.54 23.85 -0.10
CA TYR A 11 14.99 24.37 -1.36
C TYR A 11 13.47 24.50 -1.34
N GLY A 12 12.80 24.17 -0.22
CA GLY A 12 11.35 24.15 -0.12
C GLY A 12 10.70 22.99 -0.89
N LEU A 13 11.46 21.92 -1.15
CA LEU A 13 11.03 20.77 -1.96
C LEU A 13 10.99 19.49 -1.14
N PHE A 14 10.20 18.52 -1.61
CA PHE A 14 10.14 17.18 -1.05
C PHE A 14 9.82 16.12 -2.12
N PHE A 15 10.28 14.90 -1.88
CA PHE A 15 9.86 13.70 -2.60
C PHE A 15 8.62 13.14 -1.91
N ALA A 16 7.49 13.22 -2.60
CA ALA A 16 6.16 13.10 -1.99
C ALA A 16 5.78 11.70 -1.49
N PRO A 17 6.05 10.58 -2.22
CA PRO A 17 5.54 9.27 -1.79
C PRO A 17 5.85 8.98 -0.33
N GLU A 18 4.80 8.87 0.50
CA GLU A 18 4.95 8.65 1.95
C GLU A 18 4.94 7.15 2.27
N LEU A 19 5.66 6.76 3.32
CA LEU A 19 5.67 5.39 3.85
C LEU A 19 6.06 5.37 5.32
N SER A 20 5.53 4.40 6.06
CA SER A 20 5.81 4.24 7.49
C SER A 20 7.29 3.90 7.78
N THR A 21 8.01 3.36 6.79
CA THR A 21 9.42 2.97 6.88
C THR A 21 10.38 3.98 6.26
N SER A 22 9.97 5.23 6.08
CA SER A 22 10.72 6.29 5.38
C SER A 22 12.16 6.48 5.87
N ASN A 23 12.40 6.25 7.16
CA ASN A 23 13.71 6.39 7.80
C ASN A 23 14.73 5.30 7.41
N ARG A 24 14.28 4.21 6.78
CA ARG A 24 15.13 3.07 6.35
C ARG A 24 14.86 2.63 4.91
N ALA A 25 13.90 3.23 4.23
CA ALA A 25 13.61 2.94 2.84
C ALA A 25 14.68 3.52 1.92
N THR A 26 15.20 2.69 1.01
CA THR A 26 16.06 3.13 -0.09
C THR A 26 15.21 3.59 -1.27
N VAL A 27 15.70 4.55 -2.05
CA VAL A 27 14.98 5.03 -3.25
C VAL A 27 14.80 3.90 -4.27
N GLY A 28 15.84 3.08 -4.50
CA GLY A 28 15.74 1.93 -5.40
C GLY A 28 14.72 0.89 -4.93
N GLY A 29 14.60 0.67 -3.61
CA GLY A 29 13.55 -0.18 -3.03
C GLY A 29 12.16 0.40 -3.26
N MET A 30 11.98 1.71 -3.08
CA MET A 30 10.71 2.40 -3.35
C MET A 30 10.29 2.28 -4.83
N ILE A 31 11.25 2.42 -5.76
CA ILE A 31 10.99 2.24 -7.20
C ILE A 31 10.60 0.79 -7.50
N ASN A 32 11.34 -0.19 -6.96
CA ASN A 32 11.06 -1.60 -7.20
C ASN A 32 9.72 -2.09 -6.61
N THR A 33 9.16 -1.38 -5.63
CA THR A 33 7.83 -1.69 -5.07
C THR A 33 6.75 -0.70 -5.49
N ASP A 34 7.06 0.25 -6.37
CA ASP A 34 6.16 1.39 -6.69
C ASP A 34 5.53 1.97 -5.42
N ALA A 35 6.39 2.22 -4.41
CA ALA A 35 5.98 2.52 -3.06
C ALA A 35 5.03 3.73 -3.01
N SER A 36 3.97 3.57 -2.24
CA SER A 36 2.94 4.58 -2.02
C SER A 36 2.53 4.59 -0.56
N GLY A 37 1.76 5.58 -0.15
CA GLY A 37 1.28 5.73 1.21
C GLY A 37 0.33 6.91 1.33
N GLN A 38 0.18 7.46 2.51
CA GLN A 38 -0.69 8.58 2.79
C GLN A 38 -0.54 9.71 1.75
N GLY A 39 -1.66 10.23 1.26
CA GLY A 39 -1.70 11.33 0.30
C GLY A 39 -1.41 10.94 -1.15
N SER A 40 -1.28 9.65 -1.48
CA SER A 40 -1.00 9.23 -2.86
C SER A 40 -2.12 9.57 -3.85
N CYS A 41 -3.35 9.73 -3.39
CA CYS A 41 -4.45 10.17 -4.25
C CYS A 41 -4.26 11.61 -4.75
N MET A 42 -3.56 12.44 -3.96
CA MET A 42 -3.22 13.83 -4.33
C MET A 42 -1.83 13.94 -4.97
N TYR A 43 -0.84 13.29 -4.37
CA TYR A 43 0.57 13.49 -4.70
C TYR A 43 1.16 12.42 -5.61
N GLY A 44 0.43 11.35 -5.89
CA GLY A 44 0.92 10.23 -6.66
C GLY A 44 1.77 9.22 -5.87
N LYS A 45 2.20 8.17 -6.59
CA LYS A 45 3.07 7.09 -6.12
C LYS A 45 4.51 7.29 -6.59
N THR A 46 5.42 6.41 -6.21
CA THR A 46 6.82 6.49 -6.62
C THR A 46 6.98 6.52 -8.14
N ARG A 47 6.26 5.68 -8.89
CA ARG A 47 6.29 5.64 -10.36
C ARG A 47 5.95 6.99 -10.99
N ASP A 48 4.97 7.69 -10.45
CA ASP A 48 4.49 8.98 -10.97
C ASP A 48 5.55 10.08 -10.85
N HIS A 49 6.56 9.86 -10.00
CA HIS A 49 7.71 10.76 -9.81
C HIS A 49 8.98 10.29 -10.52
N VAL A 50 8.98 9.13 -11.19
CA VAL A 50 10.16 8.65 -11.93
C VAL A 50 10.17 9.27 -13.32
N LEU A 51 11.14 10.16 -13.57
CA LEU A 51 11.35 10.80 -14.88
C LEU A 51 12.22 9.94 -15.79
N SER A 52 13.26 9.31 -15.23
CA SER A 52 14.10 8.35 -15.95
C SER A 52 14.77 7.39 -14.97
N LEU A 53 15.12 6.19 -15.47
CA LEU A 53 15.90 5.19 -14.75
C LEU A 53 17.10 4.78 -15.59
N THR A 54 18.27 4.66 -14.96
CA THR A 54 19.40 3.89 -15.52
C THR A 54 19.33 2.49 -14.93
N SER A 55 19.08 1.51 -15.77
CA SER A 55 18.95 0.09 -15.38
C SER A 55 20.05 -0.76 -15.97
N VAL A 56 20.50 -1.76 -15.22
CA VAL A 56 21.48 -2.77 -15.68
C VAL A 56 20.80 -4.12 -15.73
N PHE A 57 20.77 -4.76 -16.92
CA PHE A 57 20.14 -6.05 -17.13
C PHE A 57 21.14 -7.21 -17.09
N LEU A 58 20.64 -8.46 -17.02
CA LEU A 58 21.48 -9.64 -16.82
C LEU A 58 22.44 -9.93 -17.97
N ASP A 59 22.13 -9.48 -19.19
CA ASP A 59 23.02 -9.60 -20.35
C ASP A 59 24.15 -8.54 -20.35
N GLY A 60 24.21 -7.66 -19.34
CA GLY A 60 25.15 -6.56 -19.24
C GLY A 60 24.70 -5.27 -19.93
N THR A 61 23.52 -5.26 -20.56
CA THR A 61 22.96 -4.04 -21.15
C THR A 61 22.69 -3.00 -20.07
N VAL A 62 23.17 -1.77 -20.30
CA VAL A 62 22.83 -0.58 -19.51
C VAL A 62 21.87 0.27 -20.34
N TRP A 63 20.75 0.65 -19.75
CA TRP A 63 19.73 1.39 -20.45
C TRP A 63 19.15 2.53 -19.61
N ASP A 64 19.05 3.71 -20.24
CA ASP A 64 18.37 4.88 -19.70
C ASP A 64 16.94 4.91 -20.25
N SER A 65 15.96 4.57 -19.42
CA SER A 65 14.55 4.55 -19.78
C SER A 65 13.83 5.81 -19.34
N PHE A 66 13.02 6.39 -20.22
CA PHE A 66 12.19 7.57 -20.01
C PHE A 66 10.96 7.50 -20.94
N ALA A 67 10.04 8.47 -20.81
CA ALA A 67 8.88 8.55 -21.69
C ALA A 67 9.31 8.97 -23.10
N LEU A 68 9.00 8.15 -24.10
CA LEU A 68 9.41 8.28 -25.51
C LEU A 68 8.28 8.85 -26.35
N GLU A 69 8.59 9.83 -27.19
CA GLU A 69 7.72 10.22 -28.29
C GLU A 69 7.69 9.11 -29.36
N GLU A 70 6.72 9.14 -30.26
CA GLU A 70 6.49 8.03 -31.20
C GLU A 70 7.67 7.83 -32.15
N ASP A 71 8.32 8.88 -32.62
CA ASP A 71 9.50 8.82 -33.48
C ASP A 71 10.72 8.23 -32.75
N GLU A 72 10.93 8.60 -31.47
CA GLU A 72 11.98 8.02 -30.63
C GLU A 72 11.73 6.51 -30.40
N LEU A 73 10.46 6.12 -30.13
CA LEU A 73 10.08 4.72 -29.98
C LEU A 73 10.39 3.92 -31.25
N GLU A 74 10.00 4.43 -32.42
CA GLU A 74 10.27 3.76 -33.70
C GLU A 74 11.78 3.61 -33.99
N GLU A 75 12.61 4.59 -33.61
CA GLU A 75 14.07 4.44 -33.71
C GLU A 75 14.61 3.36 -32.78
N ILE A 76 14.13 3.28 -31.53
CA ILE A 76 14.57 2.26 -30.57
C ILE A 76 14.13 0.86 -31.02
N LYS A 77 12.94 0.71 -31.57
CA LYS A 77 12.43 -0.55 -32.11
C LYS A 77 13.30 -1.13 -33.21
N GLN A 78 14.10 -0.32 -33.94
CA GLN A 78 15.05 -0.78 -34.95
C GLN A 78 16.38 -1.30 -34.36
N GLN A 79 16.64 -1.06 -33.08
CA GLN A 79 17.88 -1.52 -32.47
C GLN A 79 17.92 -3.05 -32.34
N ALA A 80 19.11 -3.60 -32.48
CA ALA A 80 19.37 -5.02 -32.19
C ALA A 80 19.46 -5.26 -30.67
N GLY A 81 19.28 -6.52 -30.25
CA GLY A 81 19.43 -6.92 -28.85
C GLY A 81 18.20 -6.67 -28.01
N LEU A 82 18.38 -6.72 -26.66
CA LEU A 82 17.32 -6.70 -25.68
C LEU A 82 16.42 -5.46 -25.81
N ILE A 83 17.02 -4.29 -25.94
CA ILE A 83 16.27 -3.02 -25.89
C ILE A 83 15.31 -2.90 -27.06
N GLY A 84 15.79 -3.10 -28.29
CA GLY A 84 14.91 -3.05 -29.48
C GLY A 84 13.81 -4.11 -29.40
N GLN A 85 14.15 -5.32 -28.95
CA GLN A 85 13.18 -6.41 -28.80
C GLN A 85 12.09 -6.03 -27.79
N VAL A 86 12.47 -5.62 -26.59
CA VAL A 86 11.51 -5.30 -25.53
C VAL A 86 10.55 -4.18 -25.94
N HIS A 87 11.05 -3.13 -26.60
CA HIS A 87 10.19 -2.02 -27.04
C HIS A 87 9.23 -2.46 -28.15
N ARG A 88 9.69 -3.26 -29.14
CA ARG A 88 8.79 -3.82 -30.17
C ARG A 88 7.71 -4.71 -29.58
N ASP A 89 8.13 -5.67 -28.76
CA ASP A 89 7.24 -6.70 -28.25
C ASP A 89 6.22 -6.15 -27.25
N LEU A 90 6.61 -5.19 -26.40
CA LEU A 90 5.70 -4.52 -25.48
C LEU A 90 4.71 -3.59 -26.17
N ASP A 91 5.16 -2.82 -27.18
CA ASP A 91 4.28 -1.94 -27.93
C ASP A 91 3.24 -2.76 -28.75
N GLN A 92 3.68 -3.86 -29.37
CA GLN A 92 2.79 -4.80 -30.03
C GLN A 92 1.79 -5.43 -29.04
N LEU A 93 2.27 -5.94 -27.90
CA LEU A 93 1.44 -6.53 -26.85
C LEU A 93 0.37 -5.55 -26.37
N TYR A 94 0.77 -4.32 -26.05
CA TYR A 94 -0.18 -3.28 -25.62
C TYR A 94 -1.25 -3.02 -26.67
N THR A 95 -0.85 -2.88 -27.92
CA THR A 95 -1.78 -2.61 -29.03
C THR A 95 -2.76 -3.77 -29.24
N GLU A 96 -2.28 -5.01 -29.24
CA GLU A 96 -3.09 -6.21 -29.50
C GLU A 96 -4.00 -6.58 -28.30
N LYS A 97 -3.55 -6.32 -27.08
CA LYS A 97 -4.24 -6.75 -25.85
C LYS A 97 -4.88 -5.60 -25.06
N LYS A 98 -4.95 -4.40 -25.61
CA LYS A 98 -5.43 -3.19 -24.93
C LYS A 98 -6.74 -3.41 -24.18
N SER A 99 -7.73 -4.00 -24.83
CA SER A 99 -9.04 -4.24 -24.21
C SER A 99 -8.99 -5.23 -23.04
N VAL A 100 -8.11 -6.21 -23.11
CA VAL A 100 -7.91 -7.20 -22.04
C VAL A 100 -7.14 -6.56 -20.88
N ILE A 101 -6.13 -5.75 -21.19
CA ILE A 101 -5.37 -4.98 -20.20
C ILE A 101 -6.32 -4.06 -19.43
N ASP A 102 -7.13 -3.26 -20.12
CA ASP A 102 -8.09 -2.33 -19.51
C ASP A 102 -9.14 -3.07 -18.64
N ALA A 103 -9.52 -4.29 -19.02
CA ALA A 103 -10.45 -5.09 -18.23
C ALA A 103 -9.83 -5.74 -16.99
N LYS A 104 -8.50 -5.99 -16.99
CA LYS A 104 -7.80 -6.71 -15.92
C LYS A 104 -7.07 -5.82 -14.92
N PHE A 105 -6.62 -4.65 -15.35
CA PHE A 105 -5.98 -3.70 -14.48
C PHE A 105 -7.02 -2.75 -13.89
N PRO A 106 -7.36 -2.88 -12.60
CA PRO A 106 -8.40 -2.02 -12.03
C PRO A 106 -7.91 -0.57 -11.96
N PRO A 107 -8.79 0.42 -12.20
CA PRO A 107 -8.45 1.84 -12.14
C PRO A 107 -8.33 2.32 -10.69
N LEU A 108 -7.45 1.68 -9.92
CA LEU A 108 -7.21 2.00 -8.51
C LEU A 108 -5.92 2.80 -8.36
N ASN A 109 -5.92 3.77 -7.45
CA ASN A 109 -4.70 4.47 -7.08
C ASN A 109 -3.65 3.50 -6.52
N ARG A 110 -4.08 2.58 -5.64
CA ARG A 110 -3.23 1.53 -5.06
C ARG A 110 -3.42 0.24 -5.82
N CYS A 111 -2.53 0.00 -6.76
CA CYS A 111 -2.59 -1.14 -7.64
C CYS A 111 -1.16 -1.57 -8.01
N LEU A 112 -0.57 -2.45 -7.21
CA LEU A 112 0.77 -2.97 -7.46
C LEU A 112 0.69 -4.30 -8.22
N THR A 113 0.61 -4.20 -9.53
CA THR A 113 0.46 -5.36 -10.42
C THR A 113 1.78 -6.04 -10.78
N GLY A 114 2.90 -5.47 -10.39
CA GLY A 114 4.23 -5.87 -10.84
C GLY A 114 4.55 -5.21 -12.18
N TYR A 115 4.49 -5.94 -13.27
CA TYR A 115 4.69 -5.39 -14.62
C TYR A 115 3.42 -4.67 -15.08
N ASP A 116 3.41 -3.34 -14.94
CA ASP A 116 2.21 -2.54 -15.19
C ASP A 116 2.01 -2.23 -16.67
N LEU A 117 1.31 -3.12 -17.35
CA LEU A 117 0.95 -2.98 -18.76
C LEU A 117 -0.06 -1.86 -19.00
N ALA A 118 -0.87 -1.49 -18.00
CA ALA A 118 -1.91 -0.48 -18.17
C ALA A 118 -1.35 0.92 -18.43
N HIS A 119 -0.16 1.21 -17.88
CA HIS A 119 0.47 2.53 -17.93
C HIS A 119 1.72 2.57 -18.81
N ILE A 120 1.89 1.61 -19.72
CA ILE A 120 3.02 1.61 -20.66
C ILE A 120 2.96 2.77 -21.66
N ARG A 121 1.77 3.31 -21.89
CA ARG A 121 1.58 4.59 -22.53
C ARG A 121 0.95 5.56 -21.56
N ASP A 122 1.56 6.73 -21.41
CA ASP A 122 1.07 7.79 -20.53
C ASP A 122 -0.17 8.51 -21.13
N GLU A 123 -0.73 9.46 -20.38
CA GLU A 123 -1.91 10.23 -20.81
C GLU A 123 -1.68 11.02 -22.13
N SER A 124 -0.43 11.32 -22.46
CA SER A 124 -0.03 11.98 -23.69
C SER A 124 0.18 10.98 -24.84
N GLY A 125 0.08 9.68 -24.59
CA GLY A 125 0.31 8.59 -25.52
C GLY A 125 1.78 8.16 -25.65
N ARG A 126 2.73 8.76 -24.92
CA ARG A 126 4.14 8.42 -24.95
C ARG A 126 4.39 7.05 -24.32
N PHE A 127 5.25 6.26 -25.00
CA PHE A 127 5.66 4.96 -24.47
C PHE A 127 6.65 5.13 -23.30
N ASN A 128 6.44 4.41 -22.19
CA ASN A 128 7.29 4.51 -21.03
C ASN A 128 7.58 3.14 -20.40
N LEU A 129 8.77 2.61 -20.65
CA LEU A 129 9.23 1.34 -20.10
C LEU A 129 9.29 1.36 -18.55
N ASN A 130 9.37 2.55 -17.93
CA ASN A 130 9.40 2.67 -16.49
C ASN A 130 8.14 2.10 -15.81
N SER A 131 6.99 2.02 -16.51
CA SER A 131 5.79 1.36 -15.99
C SER A 131 6.00 -0.14 -15.70
N ILE A 132 6.87 -0.79 -16.46
CA ILE A 132 7.24 -2.20 -16.32
C ILE A 132 8.34 -2.38 -15.27
N LEU A 133 9.31 -1.45 -15.20
CA LEU A 133 10.46 -1.53 -14.29
C LEU A 133 10.09 -1.14 -12.87
N CYS A 134 9.26 -0.10 -12.69
CA CYS A 134 8.71 0.28 -11.39
C CYS A 134 7.73 -0.80 -10.89
N GLY A 135 7.86 -1.19 -9.62
CA GLY A 135 7.04 -2.28 -9.09
C GLY A 135 7.49 -3.69 -9.50
N GLY A 136 8.59 -3.80 -10.26
CA GLY A 136 9.13 -5.09 -10.72
C GLY A 136 9.77 -5.95 -9.62
N GLU A 137 9.81 -5.49 -8.38
CA GLU A 137 10.32 -6.19 -7.19
C GLU A 137 11.72 -6.79 -7.40
N GLY A 138 12.59 -6.12 -8.20
CA GLY A 138 13.92 -6.61 -8.52
C GLY A 138 13.95 -7.87 -9.39
N SER A 139 12.88 -8.17 -10.12
CA SER A 139 12.77 -9.37 -10.94
C SER A 139 13.21 -9.20 -12.41
N LEU A 140 13.47 -7.95 -12.86
CA LEU A 140 13.82 -7.64 -14.25
C LEU A 140 15.25 -7.14 -14.44
N GLY A 141 15.83 -6.48 -13.45
CA GLY A 141 17.17 -5.88 -13.52
C GLY A 141 17.51 -5.08 -12.27
N PHE A 142 18.65 -4.40 -12.31
CA PHE A 142 19.15 -3.55 -11.24
C PHE A 142 18.95 -2.09 -11.61
N ILE A 143 18.32 -1.31 -10.73
CA ILE A 143 18.19 0.14 -10.88
C ILE A 143 19.46 0.77 -10.30
N ALA A 144 20.29 1.38 -11.15
CA ALA A 144 21.54 2.02 -10.77
C ALA A 144 21.34 3.50 -10.41
N GLU A 145 20.57 4.24 -11.25
CA GLU A 145 20.28 5.65 -11.06
C GLU A 145 18.82 5.95 -11.36
N ALA A 146 18.29 7.03 -10.76
CA ALA A 146 16.95 7.53 -11.03
C ALA A 146 16.93 9.05 -11.05
N LYS A 147 16.26 9.63 -12.04
CA LYS A 147 15.86 11.04 -12.04
C LYS A 147 14.43 11.15 -11.54
N LEU A 148 14.25 11.89 -10.46
CA LEU A 148 12.96 11.98 -9.78
C LEU A 148 12.36 13.37 -9.88
N ASN A 149 11.06 13.44 -10.08
CA ASN A 149 10.28 14.65 -9.85
C ASN A 149 10.13 14.89 -8.34
N VAL A 150 10.14 16.17 -7.94
CA VAL A 150 9.93 16.60 -6.55
C VAL A 150 8.91 17.72 -6.51
N LEU A 151 8.18 17.83 -5.41
CA LEU A 151 7.11 18.80 -5.23
C LEU A 151 7.50 19.89 -4.23
N THR A 152 6.81 21.03 -4.29
CA THR A 152 6.93 22.10 -3.29
C THR A 152 6.25 21.64 -1.99
N ILE A 153 6.92 21.89 -0.85
CA ILE A 153 6.33 21.61 0.47
C ILE A 153 5.16 22.57 0.68
N PRO A 154 3.94 22.08 0.93
CA PRO A 154 2.78 22.93 1.21
C PRO A 154 3.03 23.81 2.44
N LYS A 155 2.62 25.09 2.36
CA LYS A 155 2.86 26.07 3.43
C LYS A 155 1.94 25.86 4.63
N TYR A 156 0.72 25.45 4.37
CA TYR A 156 -0.34 25.32 5.36
C TYR A 156 -0.92 23.93 5.34
N SER A 157 -1.28 23.42 6.51
CA SER A 157 -1.94 22.12 6.67
C SER A 157 -2.92 22.13 7.82
N ALA A 158 -3.97 21.34 7.70
CA ALA A 158 -4.99 21.10 8.71
C ALA A 158 -5.36 19.62 8.73
N LEU A 159 -5.64 19.07 9.90
CA LEU A 159 -6.11 17.72 10.09
C LEU A 159 -7.40 17.74 10.92
N ILE A 160 -8.47 17.14 10.40
CA ILE A 160 -9.74 16.99 11.10
C ILE A 160 -9.82 15.53 11.55
N ASN A 161 -9.85 15.29 12.85
CA ASN A 161 -10.07 13.99 13.45
C ASN A 161 -11.55 13.80 13.72
N ILE A 162 -12.23 12.99 12.92
CA ILE A 162 -13.67 12.71 12.98
C ILE A 162 -13.90 11.42 13.76
N GLN A 163 -14.84 11.42 14.71
CA GLN A 163 -15.08 10.34 15.66
C GLN A 163 -16.43 9.66 15.39
N TYR A 164 -16.44 8.33 15.48
CA TYR A 164 -17.61 7.51 15.19
C TYR A 164 -17.85 6.48 16.30
N ASP A 165 -19.12 6.19 16.56
CA ASP A 165 -19.60 5.17 17.49
C ASP A 165 -19.58 3.74 16.90
N SER A 166 -19.25 3.62 15.62
CA SER A 166 -19.14 2.37 14.88
C SER A 166 -18.03 2.48 13.83
N PHE A 167 -17.21 1.42 13.71
CA PHE A 167 -16.23 1.35 12.63
C PHE A 167 -16.89 1.22 11.26
N GLU A 168 -18.03 0.55 11.17
CA GLU A 168 -18.80 0.49 9.92
C GLU A 168 -19.25 1.89 9.47
N THR A 169 -19.73 2.71 10.42
CA THR A 169 -20.10 4.09 10.13
C THR A 169 -18.92 4.90 9.60
N SER A 170 -17.73 4.78 10.22
CA SER A 170 -16.53 5.49 9.73
C SER A 170 -16.16 5.08 8.30
N MET A 171 -16.28 3.79 7.98
CA MET A 171 -16.00 3.26 6.64
C MET A 171 -17.00 3.75 5.59
N ARG A 172 -18.30 3.78 5.92
CA ARG A 172 -19.34 4.25 5.00
C ARG A 172 -19.30 5.76 4.77
N ASP A 173 -18.93 6.52 5.78
CA ASP A 173 -18.81 7.97 5.69
C ASP A 173 -17.54 8.41 4.93
N ALA A 174 -16.49 7.60 4.92
CA ALA A 174 -15.23 7.89 4.24
C ALA A 174 -15.41 8.23 2.76
N LYS A 175 -16.32 7.54 2.07
CA LYS A 175 -16.65 7.85 0.66
C LYS A 175 -17.21 9.25 0.49
N ALA A 176 -18.15 9.67 1.34
CA ALA A 176 -18.74 11.00 1.29
C ALA A 176 -17.70 12.09 1.62
N LEU A 177 -16.74 11.78 2.49
CA LEU A 177 -15.65 12.69 2.85
C LEU A 177 -14.70 12.97 1.67
N MET A 178 -14.56 12.06 0.71
CA MET A 178 -13.76 12.29 -0.51
C MET A 178 -14.29 13.43 -1.37
N ASP A 179 -15.61 13.65 -1.39
CA ASP A 179 -16.26 14.72 -2.16
C ASP A 179 -15.89 16.13 -1.65
N TRP A 180 -15.32 16.23 -0.44
CA TRP A 180 -14.84 17.49 0.14
C TRP A 180 -13.42 17.85 -0.30
N GLY A 181 -12.77 17.04 -1.14
CA GLY A 181 -11.46 17.28 -1.74
C GLY A 181 -10.30 17.31 -0.72
N PRO A 182 -10.20 16.34 0.19
CA PRO A 182 -9.07 16.24 1.11
C PRO A 182 -7.78 15.86 0.40
N THR A 183 -6.65 16.15 1.03
CA THR A 183 -5.34 15.65 0.61
C THR A 183 -5.21 14.14 0.88
N SER A 184 -5.75 13.67 2.03
CA SER A 184 -5.80 12.26 2.39
C SER A 184 -6.89 11.98 3.43
N ILE A 185 -7.36 10.73 3.46
CA ILE A 185 -8.24 10.22 4.52
C ILE A 185 -7.68 8.91 5.05
N GLU A 186 -7.29 8.92 6.33
CA GLU A 186 -6.82 7.74 7.05
C GLU A 186 -7.87 7.27 8.05
N THR A 187 -8.06 5.96 8.17
CA THR A 187 -8.95 5.39 9.19
C THR A 187 -8.17 4.59 10.23
N VAL A 188 -8.69 4.53 11.45
CA VAL A 188 -8.17 3.69 12.53
C VAL A 188 -9.36 3.12 13.31
N ASP A 189 -9.36 1.79 13.55
CA ASP A 189 -10.37 1.14 14.38
C ASP A 189 -10.12 1.31 15.89
N SER A 190 -11.13 1.01 16.70
CA SER A 190 -11.03 1.12 18.17
C SER A 190 -9.98 0.20 18.78
N LYS A 191 -9.71 -0.97 18.18
CA LYS A 191 -8.71 -1.90 18.71
C LYS A 191 -7.31 -1.31 18.61
N VAL A 192 -6.99 -0.69 17.47
CA VAL A 192 -5.72 0.02 17.27
C VAL A 192 -5.66 1.29 18.13
N LEU A 193 -6.76 2.05 18.22
CA LEU A 193 -6.84 3.26 19.03
C LEU A 193 -6.64 2.95 20.52
N ASN A 194 -7.27 1.90 21.04
CA ASN A 194 -7.14 1.47 22.45
C ASN A 194 -5.71 1.07 22.81
N LEU A 195 -4.93 0.52 21.88
CA LEU A 195 -3.50 0.28 22.09
C LEU A 195 -2.72 1.59 22.25
N ALA A 196 -3.06 2.62 21.46
CA ALA A 196 -2.45 3.93 21.58
C ALA A 196 -2.82 4.60 22.93
N MET A 197 -4.07 4.44 23.39
CA MET A 197 -4.53 4.94 24.70
C MET A 197 -3.74 4.35 25.88
N GLY A 198 -3.24 3.13 25.74
CA GLY A 198 -2.37 2.47 26.73
C GLY A 198 -0.89 2.82 26.65
N ASP A 199 -0.48 3.64 25.69
CA ASP A 199 0.92 4.03 25.45
C ASP A 199 1.18 5.49 25.81
N ILE A 200 2.44 5.82 26.13
CA ILE A 200 2.87 7.19 26.47
C ILE A 200 2.57 8.22 25.34
N VAL A 201 2.43 7.76 24.11
CA VAL A 201 2.07 8.63 22.98
C VAL A 201 0.72 9.31 23.19
N TRP A 202 -0.19 8.67 23.94
CA TRP A 202 -1.51 9.20 24.22
C TRP A 202 -1.48 10.56 24.93
N ASP A 203 -0.53 10.76 25.83
CA ASP A 203 -0.37 12.03 26.53
C ASP A 203 -0.16 13.22 25.60
N THR A 204 0.37 12.97 24.39
CA THR A 204 0.64 14.01 23.39
C THR A 204 -0.57 14.32 22.50
N VAL A 205 -1.57 13.43 22.45
CA VAL A 205 -2.69 13.53 21.49
C VAL A 205 -4.07 13.51 22.17
N ARG A 206 -4.17 13.20 23.45
CA ARG A 206 -5.45 13.05 24.15
C ARG A 206 -6.39 14.25 24.03
N SER A 207 -5.85 15.46 23.85
CA SER A 207 -6.65 16.67 23.63
C SER A 207 -7.44 16.67 22.34
N TYR A 208 -7.04 15.83 21.38
CA TYR A 208 -7.76 15.61 20.11
C TYR A 208 -8.82 14.51 20.19
N PHE A 209 -8.99 13.90 21.38
CA PHE A 209 -9.97 12.85 21.64
C PHE A 209 -10.77 13.21 22.90
N PRO A 210 -11.50 14.35 22.89
CA PRO A 210 -12.31 14.74 24.02
C PRO A 210 -13.39 13.69 24.28
N VAL A 211 -13.66 13.41 25.55
CA VAL A 211 -14.76 12.56 26.00
C VAL A 211 -15.64 13.44 26.87
N ASN A 212 -16.86 13.74 26.43
CA ASN A 212 -17.83 14.47 27.20
C ASN A 212 -18.81 13.48 27.86
N GLU A 213 -19.50 13.95 28.92
CA GLU A 213 -20.52 13.14 29.55
C GLU A 213 -21.69 12.86 28.58
N GLY A 214 -21.95 11.59 28.34
CA GLY A 214 -22.99 11.15 27.39
C GLY A 214 -22.49 10.86 25.97
N ASP A 215 -21.23 11.15 25.64
CA ASP A 215 -20.66 10.75 24.35
C ASP A 215 -20.57 9.22 24.26
N PRO A 216 -20.80 8.63 23.07
CA PRO A 216 -20.55 7.23 22.84
C PRO A 216 -19.04 6.92 22.87
N GLU A 217 -18.70 5.66 23.08
CA GLU A 217 -17.32 5.18 22.96
C GLU A 217 -16.84 5.28 21.51
N ILE A 218 -15.62 5.77 21.29
CA ILE A 218 -15.03 5.87 19.95
C ILE A 218 -14.73 4.46 19.42
N GLN A 219 -15.43 4.03 18.38
CA GLN A 219 -15.25 2.75 17.72
C GLN A 219 -14.47 2.85 16.42
N GLY A 220 -14.30 4.05 15.87
CA GLY A 220 -13.51 4.33 14.68
C GLY A 220 -13.27 5.82 14.52
N ILE A 221 -12.20 6.17 13.83
CA ILE A 221 -11.89 7.56 13.47
C ILE A 221 -11.52 7.66 11.98
N ASN A 222 -11.82 8.82 11.39
CA ASN A 222 -11.26 9.24 10.10
C ASN A 222 -10.43 10.50 10.31
N LEU A 223 -9.19 10.45 9.87
CA LEU A 223 -8.24 11.56 9.88
C LEU A 223 -8.22 12.19 8.49
N VAL A 224 -8.87 13.33 8.35
CA VAL A 224 -9.04 14.05 7.07
C VAL A 224 -8.03 15.19 7.02
N GLU A 225 -7.04 15.09 6.14
CA GLU A 225 -5.98 16.09 5.98
C GLU A 225 -6.26 17.02 4.78
N TYR A 226 -6.00 18.29 4.99
CA TYR A 226 -5.95 19.30 3.94
C TYR A 226 -4.59 19.99 3.92
N THR A 227 -4.08 20.26 2.72
CA THR A 227 -2.87 21.04 2.49
C THR A 227 -3.14 22.13 1.44
N SER A 228 -2.48 23.28 1.56
CA SER A 228 -2.55 24.36 0.57
C SER A 228 -1.33 25.30 0.71
N ASP A 229 -1.01 26.02 -0.36
CA ASP A 229 -0.09 27.17 -0.33
C ASP A 229 -0.77 28.48 0.03
N ASP A 230 -2.12 28.48 0.09
CA ASP A 230 -2.98 29.60 0.44
C ASP A 230 -3.73 29.30 1.76
N GLU A 231 -3.56 30.20 2.75
CA GLU A 231 -4.16 30.03 4.08
C GLU A 231 -5.67 30.22 4.06
N GLU A 232 -6.18 31.14 3.23
CA GLU A 232 -7.62 31.41 3.13
C GLU A 232 -8.33 30.23 2.46
N GLU A 233 -7.73 29.68 1.41
CA GLU A 233 -8.23 28.45 0.77
C GLU A 233 -8.28 27.28 1.76
N LEU A 234 -7.21 27.07 2.53
CA LEU A 234 -7.19 26.00 3.53
C LEU A 234 -8.28 26.17 4.58
N ARG A 235 -8.41 27.40 5.12
CA ARG A 235 -9.47 27.73 6.11
C ARG A 235 -10.84 27.49 5.55
N ALA A 236 -11.12 27.93 4.32
CA ALA A 236 -12.40 27.72 3.67
C ALA A 236 -12.75 26.24 3.50
N LYS A 237 -11.77 25.37 3.17
CA LYS A 237 -11.98 23.91 3.10
C LYS A 237 -12.32 23.33 4.47
N VAL A 238 -11.57 23.71 5.50
CA VAL A 238 -11.81 23.28 6.88
C VAL A 238 -13.17 23.72 7.37
N ASP A 239 -13.51 25.01 7.23
CA ASP A 239 -14.78 25.58 7.69
C ASP A 239 -15.99 24.93 7.00
N ARG A 240 -15.88 24.65 5.70
CA ARG A 240 -16.94 23.94 4.96
C ARG A 240 -17.18 22.53 5.49
N LEU A 241 -16.14 21.74 5.73
CA LEU A 241 -16.29 20.39 6.25
C LEU A 241 -16.77 20.41 7.70
N THR A 242 -16.22 21.27 8.55
CA THR A 242 -16.65 21.36 9.97
C THR A 242 -18.10 21.82 10.10
N ALA A 243 -18.56 22.79 9.30
CA ALA A 243 -19.96 23.19 9.27
C ALA A 243 -20.89 22.03 8.85
N HIS A 244 -20.47 21.20 7.89
CA HIS A 244 -21.20 19.98 7.54
C HIS A 244 -21.24 18.98 8.71
N LEU A 245 -20.09 18.76 9.37
CA LEU A 245 -20.01 17.83 10.51
C LEU A 245 -20.89 18.29 11.68
N ASP A 246 -20.96 19.60 11.93
CA ASP A 246 -21.87 20.18 12.96
C ASP A 246 -23.34 19.93 12.61
N ASP A 247 -23.72 20.04 11.32
CA ASP A 247 -25.11 19.84 10.86
C ASP A 247 -25.54 18.36 10.95
N VAL A 248 -24.63 17.41 10.73
CA VAL A 248 -24.93 15.97 10.73
C VAL A 248 -24.60 15.27 12.05
N SER A 249 -23.96 15.93 12.98
CA SER A 249 -23.49 15.33 14.23
C SER A 249 -24.64 14.67 15.03
N GLY A 250 -24.39 13.43 15.45
CA GLY A 250 -25.35 12.63 16.22
C GLY A 250 -26.53 12.08 15.39
N GLN A 251 -26.59 12.32 14.09
CA GLN A 251 -27.55 11.65 13.24
C GLN A 251 -27.16 10.16 13.04
N PRO A 252 -28.13 9.25 12.89
CA PRO A 252 -27.84 7.85 12.64
C PRO A 252 -26.92 7.63 11.44
N GLY A 253 -25.84 6.87 11.62
CA GLY A 253 -24.87 6.60 10.55
C GLY A 253 -23.95 7.78 10.22
N LYS A 254 -23.80 8.75 11.15
CA LYS A 254 -22.90 9.91 11.04
C LYS A 254 -21.92 9.97 12.22
N SER A 255 -20.97 10.90 12.12
CA SER A 255 -20.03 11.18 13.24
C SER A 255 -20.77 11.77 14.42
N PHE A 256 -20.23 11.54 15.63
CA PHE A 256 -20.76 12.18 16.83
C PHE A 256 -19.91 13.36 17.30
N GLY A 257 -18.71 13.55 16.72
CA GLY A 257 -17.82 14.65 17.06
C GLY A 257 -16.58 14.71 16.19
N TYR A 258 -15.87 15.81 16.28
CA TYR A 258 -14.59 16.00 15.62
C TYR A 258 -13.68 16.96 16.38
N THR A 259 -12.38 16.95 16.04
CA THR A 259 -11.41 17.96 16.48
C THR A 259 -10.55 18.40 15.31
N VAL A 260 -10.00 19.63 15.38
CA VAL A 260 -9.16 20.21 14.34
C VAL A 260 -7.76 20.47 14.87
N ALA A 261 -6.74 19.97 14.17
CA ALA A 261 -5.34 20.29 14.39
C ALA A 261 -4.84 21.17 13.24
N LEU A 262 -4.24 22.32 13.58
CA LEU A 262 -3.72 23.27 12.60
C LEU A 262 -2.20 23.33 12.66
N GLY A 263 -1.58 23.30 11.48
CA GLY A 263 -0.13 23.39 11.30
C GLY A 263 0.62 22.10 11.58
N ALA A 264 1.77 21.95 10.93
CA ALA A 264 2.54 20.71 10.90
C ALA A 264 2.93 20.19 12.30
N GLY A 265 3.15 21.05 13.29
CA GLY A 265 3.54 20.65 14.64
C GLY A 265 2.45 19.81 15.36
N GLU A 266 1.19 20.27 15.31
CA GLU A 266 0.07 19.56 15.91
C GLU A 266 -0.34 18.33 15.11
N ILE A 267 -0.35 18.44 13.80
CA ILE A 267 -0.66 17.34 12.89
C ILE A 267 0.33 16.19 13.06
N ASN A 268 1.63 16.48 13.19
CA ASN A 268 2.66 15.46 13.40
C ASN A 268 2.50 14.67 14.69
N LYS A 269 1.87 15.23 15.74
CA LYS A 269 1.54 14.47 16.96
C LYS A 269 0.53 13.36 16.66
N ILE A 270 -0.53 13.69 15.93
CA ILE A 270 -1.59 12.71 15.55
C ILE A 270 -1.03 11.65 14.62
N TRP A 271 -0.25 12.07 13.60
CA TRP A 271 0.44 11.12 12.71
C TRP A 271 1.46 10.26 13.46
N GLY A 272 2.14 10.81 14.45
CA GLY A 272 3.05 10.06 15.34
C GLY A 272 2.31 8.96 16.11
N MET A 273 1.14 9.26 16.65
CA MET A 273 0.26 8.27 17.31
C MET A 273 -0.17 7.18 16.31
N ARG A 274 -0.67 7.57 15.12
CA ARG A 274 -1.09 6.62 14.07
C ARG A 274 0.06 5.69 13.64
N LYS A 275 1.24 6.23 13.39
CA LYS A 275 2.44 5.43 13.02
C LYS A 275 2.86 4.48 14.15
N LYS A 276 2.81 4.94 15.39
CA LYS A 276 3.21 4.14 16.56
C LYS A 276 2.21 3.02 16.86
N SER A 277 0.92 3.26 16.66
CA SER A 277 -0.15 2.29 16.88
C SER A 277 0.06 0.99 16.07
N VAL A 278 0.59 1.11 14.86
CA VAL A 278 0.97 -0.05 14.02
C VAL A 278 2.03 -0.92 14.70
N GLY A 279 3.04 -0.29 15.31
CA GLY A 279 4.05 -1.00 16.10
C GLY A 279 3.49 -1.61 17.39
N LEU A 280 2.52 -0.94 18.02
CA LEU A 280 1.87 -1.42 19.25
C LEU A 280 1.04 -2.69 19.04
N LEU A 281 0.46 -2.89 17.86
CA LEU A 281 -0.18 -4.16 17.51
C LEU A 281 0.77 -5.34 17.72
N GLY A 282 2.06 -5.16 17.42
CA GLY A 282 3.09 -6.18 17.65
C GLY A 282 3.39 -6.48 19.10
N ASN A 283 3.04 -5.59 20.03
CA ASN A 283 3.26 -5.75 21.47
C ASN A 283 2.06 -6.38 22.21
N ALA A 284 1.10 -6.94 21.50
CA ALA A 284 -0.04 -7.64 22.09
C ALA A 284 0.42 -8.72 23.07
N LYS A 285 -0.25 -8.84 24.22
CA LYS A 285 0.06 -9.86 25.23
C LYS A 285 -0.37 -11.25 24.74
N GLY A 286 0.36 -12.29 25.17
CA GLY A 286 0.06 -13.69 24.81
C GLY A 286 0.97 -14.23 23.72
N GLU A 287 0.62 -15.38 23.15
CA GLU A 287 1.43 -16.07 22.13
C GLU A 287 1.06 -15.63 20.70
N ARG A 288 -0.18 -15.22 20.49
CA ARG A 288 -0.66 -14.74 19.20
C ARG A 288 -0.04 -13.38 18.85
N ARG A 289 0.41 -13.25 17.62
CA ARG A 289 0.99 -12.01 17.08
C ARG A 289 0.30 -11.60 15.80
N PRO A 290 0.12 -10.30 15.55
CA PRO A 290 -0.38 -9.80 14.28
C PRO A 290 0.58 -10.19 13.15
N ILE A 291 0.08 -10.95 12.19
CA ILE A 291 0.84 -11.41 11.01
C ILE A 291 0.24 -10.77 9.76
N PRO A 292 1.04 -10.10 8.90
CA PRO A 292 0.54 -9.33 7.77
C PRO A 292 0.29 -10.17 6.50
N PHE A 293 -0.32 -11.36 6.61
CA PHE A 293 -0.49 -12.29 5.47
C PHE A 293 -1.65 -11.95 4.54
N VAL A 294 -2.63 -11.18 5.01
CA VAL A 294 -3.80 -10.72 4.24
C VAL A 294 -3.98 -9.21 4.25
N GLU A 295 -2.97 -8.46 4.70
CA GLU A 295 -3.02 -7.00 4.64
C GLU A 295 -2.79 -6.50 3.21
N ASP A 296 -3.05 -5.19 2.98
CA ASP A 296 -2.71 -4.52 1.72
C ASP A 296 -3.63 -4.89 0.56
N THR A 297 -4.82 -5.39 0.85
CA THR A 297 -5.85 -5.55 -0.18
C THR A 297 -6.41 -4.18 -0.57
N ALA A 298 -6.61 -3.99 -1.87
CA ALA A 298 -7.19 -2.77 -2.43
C ALA A 298 -8.48 -3.08 -3.18
N VAL A 299 -9.53 -2.32 -2.92
CA VAL A 299 -10.79 -2.37 -3.65
C VAL A 299 -11.22 -0.95 -4.04
N PRO A 300 -12.11 -0.76 -5.03
CA PRO A 300 -12.68 0.56 -5.28
C PRO A 300 -13.21 1.18 -3.97
N PRO A 301 -12.88 2.44 -3.65
CA PRO A 301 -13.29 3.07 -2.39
C PRO A 301 -14.80 3.00 -2.10
N GLU A 302 -15.63 3.02 -3.14
CA GLU A 302 -17.07 2.84 -3.04
C GLU A 302 -17.51 1.47 -2.53
N ASN A 303 -16.67 0.44 -2.69
CA ASN A 303 -16.96 -0.92 -2.27
C ASN A 303 -16.30 -1.23 -0.91
N LEU A 304 -15.43 -0.35 -0.39
CA LEU A 304 -14.56 -0.65 0.73
C LEU A 304 -15.32 -1.02 2.00
N ALA A 305 -16.40 -0.31 2.32
CA ALA A 305 -17.18 -0.58 3.53
C ALA A 305 -17.78 -1.99 3.53
N ASP A 306 -18.46 -2.37 2.44
CA ASP A 306 -19.08 -3.70 2.32
C ASP A 306 -18.01 -4.81 2.27
N TYR A 307 -16.91 -4.57 1.54
CA TYR A 307 -15.78 -5.47 1.50
C TYR A 307 -15.20 -5.74 2.90
N ILE A 308 -14.97 -4.69 3.69
CA ILE A 308 -14.40 -4.81 5.03
C ILE A 308 -15.35 -5.51 6.01
N MET A 309 -16.66 -5.30 5.89
CA MET A 309 -17.62 -6.01 6.73
C MET A 309 -17.60 -7.51 6.46
N GLU A 310 -17.53 -7.94 5.20
CA GLU A 310 -17.37 -9.35 4.85
C GLU A 310 -16.00 -9.90 5.25
N PHE A 311 -14.93 -9.10 5.09
CA PHE A 311 -13.59 -9.51 5.52
C PHE A 311 -13.54 -9.74 7.04
N ARG A 312 -14.15 -8.85 7.83
CA ARG A 312 -14.27 -9.04 9.29
C ARG A 312 -15.00 -10.34 9.62
N ALA A 313 -16.09 -10.63 8.91
CA ALA A 313 -16.82 -11.89 9.11
C ALA A 313 -15.96 -13.12 8.84
N VAL A 314 -15.07 -13.10 7.82
CA VAL A 314 -14.09 -14.16 7.59
C VAL A 314 -13.21 -14.37 8.83
N LEU A 315 -12.63 -13.30 9.38
CA LEU A 315 -11.74 -13.39 10.55
C LEU A 315 -12.49 -13.79 11.83
N ASP A 316 -13.68 -13.26 12.04
CA ASP A 316 -14.51 -13.54 13.20
C ASP A 316 -14.96 -15.02 13.21
N ASN A 317 -15.27 -15.62 12.04
CA ASN A 317 -15.59 -17.04 11.90
C ASN A 317 -14.43 -17.97 12.28
N HIS A 318 -13.17 -17.48 12.14
CA HIS A 318 -11.97 -18.20 12.58
C HIS A 318 -11.57 -17.85 14.03
N GLY A 319 -12.35 -17.03 14.74
CA GLY A 319 -12.08 -16.62 16.12
C GLY A 319 -10.78 -15.84 16.29
N LEU A 320 -10.37 -15.08 15.26
CA LEU A 320 -9.15 -14.31 15.27
C LEU A 320 -9.38 -12.88 15.81
N ALA A 321 -8.48 -12.42 16.66
CA ALA A 321 -8.36 -11.00 16.96
C ALA A 321 -7.57 -10.32 15.83
N TYR A 322 -7.92 -9.07 15.51
CA TYR A 322 -7.27 -8.29 14.45
C TYR A 322 -7.37 -6.79 14.75
N GLY A 323 -6.51 -6.00 14.14
CA GLY A 323 -6.61 -4.53 14.07
C GLY A 323 -6.69 -4.08 12.62
N MET A 324 -7.37 -2.97 12.38
CA MET A 324 -7.56 -2.38 11.05
C MET A 324 -7.24 -0.90 11.04
N PHE A 325 -6.50 -0.47 10.04
CA PHE A 325 -6.18 0.92 9.78
C PHE A 325 -5.80 1.07 8.30
N GLY A 326 -5.88 2.27 7.76
CA GLY A 326 -5.38 2.46 6.38
C GLY A 326 -5.97 3.65 5.64
N HIS A 327 -5.81 3.59 4.33
CA HIS A 327 -6.00 4.63 3.35
C HIS A 327 -7.37 4.48 2.68
N VAL A 328 -8.42 4.99 3.33
CA VAL A 328 -9.79 4.79 2.83
C VAL A 328 -10.07 5.53 1.54
N ASP A 329 -9.38 6.65 1.30
CA ASP A 329 -9.41 7.40 0.05
C ASP A 329 -8.86 6.60 -1.14
N ALA A 330 -7.96 5.67 -0.87
CA ALA A 330 -7.37 4.79 -1.88
C ALA A 330 -7.95 3.36 -1.91
N GLY A 331 -8.96 3.07 -1.05
CA GLY A 331 -9.58 1.76 -0.96
C GLY A 331 -8.70 0.67 -0.35
N VAL A 332 -7.72 1.03 0.49
CA VAL A 332 -6.74 0.11 1.10
C VAL A 332 -6.87 0.10 2.61
N LEU A 333 -6.96 -1.12 3.17
CA LEU A 333 -6.85 -1.33 4.62
C LEU A 333 -5.78 -2.37 4.96
N HIS A 334 -4.99 -2.03 5.97
CA HIS A 334 -4.04 -2.94 6.59
C HIS A 334 -4.77 -3.73 7.67
N VAL A 335 -4.98 -5.00 7.42
CA VAL A 335 -5.67 -5.93 8.31
C VAL A 335 -4.67 -6.93 8.84
N ARG A 336 -4.48 -6.95 10.17
CA ARG A 336 -3.46 -7.80 10.81
C ARG A 336 -4.10 -8.78 11.79
N PRO A 337 -4.45 -9.99 11.33
CA PRO A 337 -4.94 -11.05 12.20
C PRO A 337 -3.84 -11.54 13.15
N ALA A 338 -4.22 -11.82 14.40
CA ALA A 338 -3.31 -12.34 15.40
C ALA A 338 -3.30 -13.87 15.39
N ILE A 339 -2.17 -14.45 15.00
CA ILE A 339 -1.93 -15.89 14.89
C ILE A 339 -0.80 -16.32 15.82
N ASP A 340 -0.91 -17.46 16.45
CA ASP A 340 0.18 -18.16 17.13
C ASP A 340 0.91 -19.06 16.13
N MET A 341 2.05 -18.59 15.63
CA MET A 341 2.87 -19.33 14.67
C MET A 341 3.55 -20.56 15.27
N LYS A 342 3.49 -20.74 16.61
CA LYS A 342 3.95 -21.99 17.28
C LYS A 342 2.91 -23.08 17.23
N ASP A 343 1.63 -22.74 17.03
CA ASP A 343 0.54 -23.66 16.84
C ASP A 343 0.40 -23.96 15.35
N GLU A 344 0.72 -25.19 14.95
CA GLU A 344 0.67 -25.64 13.56
C GLU A 344 -0.73 -25.51 12.95
N ALA A 345 -1.78 -25.75 13.74
CA ALA A 345 -3.16 -25.59 13.28
C ALA A 345 -3.48 -24.12 12.95
N GLN A 346 -2.95 -23.16 13.73
CA GLN A 346 -3.13 -21.75 13.43
C GLN A 346 -2.27 -21.28 12.26
N GLU A 347 -1.07 -21.85 12.07
CA GLU A 347 -0.26 -21.57 10.89
C GLU A 347 -0.99 -21.96 9.59
N HIS A 348 -1.72 -23.07 9.57
CA HIS A 348 -2.52 -23.51 8.42
C HIS A 348 -3.66 -22.54 8.06
N LEU A 349 -4.16 -21.75 9.02
CA LEU A 349 -5.16 -20.71 8.75
C LEU A 349 -4.67 -19.63 7.76
N ILE A 350 -3.35 -19.44 7.66
CA ILE A 350 -2.77 -18.48 6.70
C ILE A 350 -3.22 -18.81 5.28
N ARG A 351 -3.11 -20.07 4.86
CA ARG A 351 -3.57 -20.52 3.54
C ARG A 351 -5.08 -20.34 3.39
N GLU A 352 -5.83 -20.88 4.32
CA GLU A 352 -7.29 -20.90 4.26
C GLU A 352 -7.88 -19.47 4.20
N ILE A 353 -7.41 -18.58 5.06
CA ILE A 353 -7.89 -17.21 5.10
C ILE A 353 -7.43 -16.43 3.87
N THR A 354 -6.18 -16.64 3.39
CA THR A 354 -5.70 -15.95 2.19
C THR A 354 -6.53 -16.33 0.96
N ASP A 355 -6.90 -17.61 0.81
CA ASP A 355 -7.75 -18.07 -0.30
C ASP A 355 -9.14 -17.42 -0.25
N GLN A 356 -9.76 -17.34 0.95
CA GLN A 356 -11.06 -16.68 1.14
C GLN A 356 -10.96 -15.17 0.84
N VAL A 357 -9.92 -14.49 1.33
CA VAL A 357 -9.72 -13.05 1.08
C VAL A 357 -9.40 -12.78 -0.38
N ALA A 358 -8.64 -13.65 -1.06
CA ALA A 358 -8.39 -13.53 -2.50
C ALA A 358 -9.69 -13.58 -3.31
N ALA A 359 -10.57 -14.54 -3.00
CA ALA A 359 -11.87 -14.63 -3.64
C ALA A 359 -12.75 -13.41 -3.32
N LEU A 360 -12.70 -12.93 -2.07
CA LEU A 360 -13.45 -11.75 -1.64
C LEU A 360 -12.98 -10.47 -2.35
N THR A 361 -11.67 -10.24 -2.51
CA THR A 361 -11.17 -9.08 -3.26
C THR A 361 -11.62 -9.10 -4.71
N GLN A 362 -11.64 -10.25 -5.36
CA GLN A 362 -12.14 -10.39 -6.73
C GLN A 362 -13.65 -10.08 -6.83
N LYS A 363 -14.45 -10.52 -5.85
CA LYS A 363 -15.89 -10.20 -5.77
C LYS A 363 -16.14 -8.70 -5.78
N TYR A 364 -15.27 -7.92 -5.17
CA TYR A 364 -15.36 -6.46 -5.04
C TYR A 364 -14.51 -5.70 -6.08
N ASN A 365 -14.09 -6.35 -7.18
CA ASN A 365 -13.27 -5.76 -8.24
C ASN A 365 -11.94 -5.19 -7.74
N GLY A 366 -11.36 -5.84 -6.73
CA GLY A 366 -10.11 -5.44 -6.11
C GLY A 366 -8.96 -6.40 -6.41
N LEU A 367 -7.85 -6.21 -5.71
CA LEU A 367 -6.65 -7.03 -5.79
C LEU A 367 -5.96 -7.18 -4.43
N LEU A 368 -5.11 -8.21 -4.31
CA LEU A 368 -4.38 -8.53 -3.08
C LEU A 368 -3.15 -7.64 -2.81
N TRP A 369 -2.78 -6.77 -3.74
CA TRP A 369 -1.50 -6.07 -3.75
C TRP A 369 -1.70 -4.57 -3.97
N GLY A 370 -2.04 -3.84 -2.91
CA GLY A 370 -2.25 -2.40 -2.97
C GLY A 370 -0.92 -1.64 -3.11
N GLU A 371 0.01 -1.86 -2.16
CA GLU A 371 1.24 -1.05 -2.06
C GLU A 371 2.50 -1.81 -1.60
N HIS A 372 2.39 -3.01 -0.98
CA HIS A 372 3.54 -3.66 -0.32
C HIS A 372 4.31 -4.64 -1.21
N GLY A 373 3.87 -4.89 -2.44
CA GLY A 373 4.44 -5.88 -3.34
C GLY A 373 3.75 -7.24 -3.26
N LYS A 374 3.95 -8.06 -4.29
CA LYS A 374 3.32 -9.38 -4.37
C LYS A 374 4.00 -10.40 -3.47
N GLY A 375 5.33 -10.41 -3.46
CA GLY A 375 6.08 -11.39 -2.68
C GLY A 375 5.58 -12.81 -2.94
N VAL A 376 5.40 -13.61 -1.88
CA VAL A 376 4.88 -14.98 -1.94
C VAL A 376 3.41 -15.06 -2.38
N ARG A 377 2.63 -13.98 -2.24
CA ARG A 377 1.26 -13.90 -2.75
C ARG A 377 1.19 -13.79 -4.28
N SER A 378 2.34 -13.82 -4.96
CA SER A 378 2.41 -13.91 -6.43
C SER A 378 1.73 -15.16 -6.98
N GLU A 379 1.55 -16.21 -6.18
CA GLU A 379 0.83 -17.42 -6.59
C GLU A 379 -0.62 -17.16 -7.06
N TYR A 380 -1.23 -16.05 -6.63
CA TYR A 380 -2.57 -15.63 -7.06
C TYR A 380 -2.56 -14.85 -8.38
N ALA A 381 -1.38 -14.48 -8.92
CA ALA A 381 -1.29 -13.74 -10.17
C ALA A 381 -1.89 -14.47 -11.38
N PRO A 382 -1.70 -15.80 -11.58
CA PRO A 382 -2.35 -16.50 -12.68
C PRO A 382 -3.88 -16.42 -12.64
N ALA A 383 -4.47 -16.56 -11.47
CA ALA A 383 -5.93 -16.47 -11.30
C ALA A 383 -6.43 -15.04 -11.54
N PHE A 384 -5.69 -14.04 -11.08
CA PHE A 384 -6.05 -12.62 -11.24
C PHE A 384 -5.93 -12.17 -12.71
N PHE A 385 -4.79 -12.41 -13.35
CA PHE A 385 -4.53 -11.93 -14.71
C PHE A 385 -5.16 -12.79 -15.80
N GLY A 386 -5.43 -14.10 -15.52
CA GLY A 386 -6.02 -15.00 -16.50
C GLY A 386 -5.18 -15.07 -17.81
N GLU A 387 -5.79 -14.71 -18.93
CA GLU A 387 -5.13 -14.73 -20.25
C GLU A 387 -3.96 -13.74 -20.44
N LEU A 388 -3.79 -12.77 -19.54
CA LEU A 388 -2.62 -11.88 -19.54
C LEU A 388 -1.43 -12.46 -18.76
N TYR A 389 -1.61 -13.47 -17.91
CA TYR A 389 -0.51 -14.00 -17.13
C TYR A 389 0.65 -14.55 -17.99
N PRO A 390 0.41 -15.30 -19.09
CA PRO A 390 1.47 -15.71 -20.01
C PRO A 390 2.28 -14.54 -20.58
N GLU A 391 1.67 -13.35 -20.75
CA GLU A 391 2.39 -12.18 -21.22
C GLU A 391 3.34 -11.62 -20.15
N LEU A 392 2.93 -11.65 -18.87
CA LEU A 392 3.85 -11.33 -17.79
C LEU A 392 5.03 -12.31 -17.71
N GLN A 393 4.79 -13.59 -17.99
CA GLN A 393 5.83 -14.61 -18.07
C GLN A 393 6.80 -14.36 -19.25
N ARG A 394 6.29 -13.90 -20.40
CA ARG A 394 7.11 -13.49 -21.55
C ARG A 394 8.00 -12.30 -21.19
N ILE A 395 7.43 -11.26 -20.56
CA ILE A 395 8.19 -10.10 -20.09
C ILE A 395 9.32 -10.54 -19.16
N LYS A 396 9.02 -11.36 -18.16
CA LYS A 396 10.04 -11.92 -17.26
C LYS A 396 11.13 -12.65 -18.06
N GLY A 397 10.74 -13.46 -19.05
CA GLY A 397 11.66 -14.24 -19.88
C GLY A 397 12.58 -13.40 -20.77
N TRP A 398 12.17 -12.21 -21.21
CA TRP A 398 13.04 -11.31 -21.98
C TRP A 398 14.20 -10.79 -21.14
N PHE A 399 13.93 -10.41 -19.89
CA PHE A 399 14.94 -9.83 -18.99
C PHE A 399 15.71 -10.89 -18.18
N ASP A 400 15.07 -11.99 -17.84
CA ASP A 400 15.65 -13.02 -16.97
C ASP A 400 15.19 -14.44 -17.39
N PRO A 401 15.69 -14.94 -18.51
CA PRO A 401 15.27 -16.24 -19.04
C PRO A 401 15.59 -17.43 -18.12
N ASN A 402 16.56 -17.28 -17.22
CA ASN A 402 16.99 -18.32 -16.29
C ASN A 402 16.35 -18.20 -14.90
N ASN A 403 15.41 -17.24 -14.68
CA ASN A 403 14.73 -17.01 -13.41
C ASN A 403 15.68 -16.80 -12.21
N GLN A 404 16.73 -15.98 -12.40
CA GLN A 404 17.78 -15.72 -11.42
C GLN A 404 17.44 -14.54 -10.48
N LEU A 405 16.66 -13.56 -10.98
CA LEU A 405 16.26 -12.36 -10.24
C LEU A 405 14.92 -12.59 -9.53
N ASN A 406 14.93 -12.54 -8.21
CA ASN A 406 13.75 -12.73 -7.35
C ASN A 406 12.88 -13.91 -7.80
N PRO A 407 13.41 -15.13 -7.85
CA PRO A 407 12.76 -16.28 -8.45
C PRO A 407 11.43 -16.63 -7.76
N GLY A 408 10.44 -17.04 -8.56
CA GLY A 408 9.12 -17.44 -8.07
C GLY A 408 8.22 -16.28 -7.61
N LYS A 409 8.57 -15.03 -7.94
CA LYS A 409 7.78 -13.84 -7.61
C LYS A 409 7.32 -13.14 -8.89
N ILE A 410 6.18 -12.46 -8.82
CA ILE A 410 5.47 -11.75 -9.91
C ILE A 410 5.09 -12.69 -11.06
N ALA A 411 6.07 -13.17 -11.81
CA ALA A 411 5.93 -14.14 -12.87
C ALA A 411 7.24 -14.96 -13.01
N THR A 412 7.13 -16.18 -13.51
CA THR A 412 8.27 -17.01 -13.88
C THR A 412 8.42 -17.05 -15.41
N PRO A 413 9.62 -17.18 -15.99
CA PRO A 413 9.77 -17.22 -17.43
C PRO A 413 8.97 -18.35 -18.06
N LEU A 414 8.21 -18.08 -19.11
CA LEU A 414 7.28 -19.02 -19.73
C LEU A 414 7.94 -20.35 -20.15
N LEU A 415 9.19 -20.28 -20.62
CA LEU A 415 9.91 -21.45 -21.11
C LEU A 415 10.77 -22.14 -20.05
N ALA A 416 10.85 -21.61 -18.84
CA ALA A 416 11.71 -22.19 -17.79
C ALA A 416 11.09 -23.40 -17.08
N GLY A 417 9.78 -23.63 -17.23
CA GLY A 417 9.08 -24.74 -16.55
C GLY A 417 9.11 -24.65 -15.02
N VAL A 418 9.24 -23.42 -14.49
CA VAL A 418 9.30 -23.14 -13.06
C VAL A 418 7.99 -22.50 -12.61
N GLU A 419 7.45 -22.95 -11.48
CA GLU A 419 6.23 -22.41 -10.88
C GLU A 419 6.54 -21.22 -9.97
N LEU A 420 5.50 -20.43 -9.67
CA LEU A 420 5.54 -19.42 -8.60
C LEU A 420 5.66 -20.12 -7.25
N LEU A 421 6.35 -19.49 -6.31
CA LEU A 421 6.35 -19.94 -4.92
C LEU A 421 4.95 -19.83 -4.33
N LYS A 422 4.54 -20.83 -3.58
CA LYS A 422 3.26 -20.84 -2.87
C LYS A 422 3.46 -20.45 -1.40
N ILE A 423 2.42 -19.87 -0.81
CA ILE A 423 2.46 -19.34 0.55
C ILE A 423 2.77 -20.43 1.59
N ASP A 424 2.34 -21.67 1.36
CA ASP A 424 2.55 -22.82 2.22
C ASP A 424 3.80 -23.65 1.87
N GLU A 425 4.50 -23.33 0.77
CA GLU A 425 5.80 -23.92 0.41
C GLU A 425 6.99 -23.13 0.95
N VAL A 426 6.75 -21.91 1.45
CA VAL A 426 7.79 -21.07 2.06
C VAL A 426 7.96 -21.47 3.52
N GLN A 427 9.20 -21.75 3.92
CA GLN A 427 9.50 -22.02 5.33
C GLN A 427 9.10 -20.82 6.18
N THR A 428 8.09 -21.02 7.02
CA THR A 428 7.61 -19.97 7.91
C THR A 428 8.44 -19.92 9.20
N ARG A 429 8.35 -18.79 9.89
CA ARG A 429 8.91 -18.62 11.20
C ARG A 429 8.37 -19.65 12.21
N GLY A 430 7.09 -20.03 12.11
CA GLY A 430 6.46 -20.99 13.01
C GLY A 430 7.20 -22.31 13.07
N GLN A 431 7.64 -22.84 11.94
CA GLN A 431 8.45 -24.07 11.86
C GLN A 431 9.77 -23.94 12.61
N LEU A 432 10.41 -22.76 12.58
CA LEU A 432 11.65 -22.50 13.33
C LEU A 432 11.35 -22.29 14.82
N ASP A 433 10.31 -21.54 15.16
CA ASP A 433 9.94 -21.23 16.53
C ASP A 433 9.53 -22.49 17.32
N ARG A 434 8.91 -23.47 16.66
CA ARG A 434 8.58 -24.79 17.27
C ARG A 434 9.80 -25.62 17.64
N GLN A 435 10.95 -25.37 17.02
CA GLN A 435 12.21 -26.08 17.27
C GLN A 435 13.02 -25.45 18.42
N ILE A 436 12.65 -24.26 18.91
CA ILE A 436 13.37 -23.59 20.02
C ILE A 436 13.06 -24.32 21.33
N PRO A 437 14.09 -24.81 22.07
CA PRO A 437 13.90 -25.46 23.35
C PRO A 437 13.20 -24.54 24.38
N ASP A 438 12.39 -25.13 25.25
CA ASP A 438 11.58 -24.37 26.22
C ASP A 438 12.42 -23.56 27.21
N ASP A 439 13.57 -24.07 27.63
CA ASP A 439 14.51 -23.35 28.50
C ASP A 439 15.13 -22.12 27.80
N THR A 440 15.47 -22.25 26.53
CA THR A 440 15.93 -21.14 25.69
C THR A 440 14.83 -20.11 25.52
N ARG A 441 13.60 -20.56 25.27
CA ARG A 441 12.42 -19.68 25.15
C ARG A 441 12.14 -18.94 26.45
N ALA A 442 12.23 -19.62 27.59
CA ALA A 442 12.04 -19.00 28.91
C ALA A 442 13.11 -17.93 29.21
N ALA A 443 14.38 -18.19 28.82
CA ALA A 443 15.49 -17.26 29.05
C ALA A 443 15.46 -16.04 28.11
N TYR A 444 15.01 -16.20 26.87
CA TYR A 444 15.08 -15.17 25.80
C TYR A 444 13.72 -14.83 25.19
N GLY A 445 12.64 -14.96 25.94
CA GLY A 445 11.27 -14.85 25.45
C GLY A 445 10.97 -13.56 24.67
N SER A 446 11.52 -12.42 25.08
CA SER A 446 11.34 -11.15 24.37
C SER A 446 12.03 -11.11 23.00
N ALA A 447 13.10 -11.87 22.80
CA ALA A 447 13.81 -11.94 21.53
C ALA A 447 13.16 -12.94 20.56
N VAL A 448 12.47 -13.96 21.09
CA VAL A 448 11.78 -14.99 20.29
C VAL A 448 10.51 -14.45 19.61
N TYR A 449 9.95 -13.38 20.13
CA TYR A 449 8.68 -12.78 19.61
C TYR A 449 8.89 -11.57 18.70
N CYS A 450 9.99 -11.49 17.98
CA CYS A 450 10.16 -10.48 16.95
C CYS A 450 9.06 -10.60 15.88
N ASN A 451 8.47 -9.51 15.48
CA ASN A 451 7.36 -9.50 14.51
C ASN A 451 7.82 -9.51 13.04
N GLY A 452 9.07 -9.85 12.80
CA GLY A 452 9.65 -10.12 11.49
C GLY A 452 9.80 -8.90 10.63
#